data_be7dc74bbd1d1eeb77b7c99146dd6ac7
#
_entry.id   be7dc74bbd1d1eeb77b7c99146dd6ac7
#
_cell.length_a   1.000
_cell.length_b   1.000
_cell.length_c   1.000
_cell.angle_alpha   90.00
_cell.angle_beta   90.00
_cell.angle_gamma   90.00
#
_symmetry.space_group_name_H-M   'P 1'
#
loop_
_entity.id
_entity.type
_entity.pdbx_description
1 polymer ?
#
loop_
_entity_poly.entity_id
_entity_poly.type
_entity_poly.pdbx_seq_one_letter_code
_entity_poly.pdbx_strand_id
1 'polypeptide(L)'
;MNAARRGFKDGNDPVVARLMNQQRQMATSMGQFLGEEVLYVMRGIARGDSAVPIAAAATNVSCPGRERTNEGRAGFEGTYKDAAPVDIRLGLLRVGDVMIGAVNAEVFNPIAQRLKRESPFKATMMTTLTNGSARSGYIPDDESYGKYTFEVLSSRLKPGCAETAIVNGILGLMDTARRVN
;
A
#
# COMPACT_ATOMS: atom_id res chain seq x y z
N MET A 1 -20.03 7.33 -4.86
CA MET A 1 -20.18 5.88 -5.04
C MET A 1 -21.29 5.21 -4.21
N ASN A 2 -21.70 5.76 -3.07
CA ASN A 2 -22.70 5.11 -2.20
C ASN A 2 -24.17 5.35 -2.56
N ALA A 3 -24.50 6.28 -3.43
CA ALA A 3 -25.90 6.51 -3.85
C ALA A 3 -26.39 5.39 -4.79
N ALA A 4 -25.52 4.77 -5.55
CA ALA A 4 -25.84 3.68 -6.47
C ALA A 4 -26.23 2.36 -5.79
N ARG A 5 -25.78 2.11 -4.55
CA ARG A 5 -26.06 0.84 -3.83
C ARG A 5 -27.45 0.75 -3.18
N ARG A 6 -28.15 1.86 -3.00
CA ARG A 6 -29.43 1.87 -2.25
C ARG A 6 -30.66 1.52 -3.05
N GLY A 7 -30.58 1.34 -4.37
CA GLY A 7 -31.71 1.07 -5.24
C GLY A 7 -31.72 -0.26 -5.99
N PHE A 8 -30.70 -1.09 -5.80
CA PHE A 8 -30.49 -2.28 -6.64
C PHE A 8 -31.10 -3.54 -6.05
N LYS A 9 -32.41 -3.62 -6.02
CA LYS A 9 -33.10 -4.90 -5.75
C LYS A 9 -33.34 -5.72 -7.02
N ASP A 10 -33.35 -5.11 -8.19
CA ASP A 10 -33.59 -5.84 -9.45
C ASP A 10 -32.45 -5.56 -10.45
N GLY A 11 -31.75 -6.61 -10.87
CA GLY A 11 -30.63 -6.54 -11.83
C GLY A 11 -31.03 -6.06 -13.26
N ASN A 12 -32.24 -5.56 -13.43
CA ASN A 12 -32.80 -5.13 -14.70
C ASN A 12 -32.98 -3.62 -14.86
N ASP A 13 -32.46 -2.80 -13.93
CA ASP A 13 -32.55 -1.35 -14.09
C ASP A 13 -31.59 -0.89 -15.22
N PRO A 14 -32.11 -0.29 -16.32
CA PRO A 14 -31.28 0.13 -17.47
C PRO A 14 -30.24 1.19 -17.12
N VAL A 15 -30.48 2.01 -16.11
CA VAL A 15 -29.50 3.00 -15.61
C VAL A 15 -28.31 2.28 -14.98
N VAL A 16 -28.58 1.26 -14.20
CA VAL A 16 -27.56 0.42 -13.58
C VAL A 16 -26.75 -0.31 -14.62
N ALA A 17 -27.42 -0.98 -15.54
CA ALA A 17 -26.76 -1.71 -16.62
C ALA A 17 -25.80 -0.80 -17.40
N ARG A 18 -26.24 0.44 -17.69
CA ARG A 18 -25.39 1.45 -18.33
C ARG A 18 -24.19 1.84 -17.47
N LEU A 19 -24.40 2.13 -16.18
CA LEU A 19 -23.31 2.50 -15.26
C LEU A 19 -22.31 1.36 -15.07
N MET A 20 -22.79 0.14 -14.95
CA MET A 20 -21.93 -1.05 -14.87
C MET A 20 -21.13 -1.26 -16.17
N ASN A 21 -21.74 -1.01 -17.31
CA ASN A 21 -21.03 -1.08 -18.59
C ASN A 21 -19.94 0.00 -18.71
N GLN A 22 -20.24 1.24 -18.30
CA GLN A 22 -19.22 2.31 -18.24
C GLN A 22 -18.06 1.95 -17.32
N GLN A 23 -18.33 1.40 -16.14
CA GLN A 23 -17.29 0.95 -15.21
C GLN A 23 -16.42 -0.16 -15.83
N ARG A 24 -17.05 -1.10 -16.52
CA ARG A 24 -16.33 -2.18 -17.21
C ARG A 24 -15.46 -1.64 -18.34
N GLN A 25 -15.97 -0.70 -19.14
CA GLN A 25 -15.19 -0.05 -20.20
C GLN A 25 -14.00 0.71 -19.63
N MET A 26 -14.18 1.46 -18.53
CA MET A 26 -13.08 2.14 -17.84
C MET A 26 -12.02 1.15 -17.38
N ALA A 27 -12.41 0.08 -16.70
CA ALA A 27 -11.47 -0.94 -16.23
C ALA A 27 -10.71 -1.60 -17.40
N THR A 28 -11.39 -1.89 -18.51
CA THR A 28 -10.77 -2.43 -19.72
C THR A 28 -9.75 -1.45 -20.31
N SER A 29 -10.11 -0.16 -20.44
CA SER A 29 -9.21 0.86 -20.97
C SER A 29 -7.97 1.06 -20.08
N MET A 30 -8.16 1.08 -18.76
CA MET A 30 -7.04 1.16 -17.80
C MET A 30 -6.10 -0.04 -17.94
N GLY A 31 -6.65 -1.25 -18.10
CA GLY A 31 -5.86 -2.46 -18.32
C GLY A 31 -5.09 -2.42 -19.63
N GLN A 32 -5.70 -1.90 -20.71
CA GLN A 32 -5.05 -1.72 -22.01
C GLN A 32 -3.88 -0.72 -21.91
N PHE A 33 -4.09 0.46 -21.31
CA PHE A 33 -3.03 1.45 -21.12
C PHE A 33 -1.86 0.89 -20.30
N LEU A 34 -2.15 0.16 -19.21
CA LEU A 34 -1.11 -0.49 -18.44
C LEU A 34 -0.35 -1.53 -19.28
N GLY A 35 -1.05 -2.34 -20.06
CA GLY A 35 -0.44 -3.33 -20.94
C GLY A 35 0.45 -2.71 -22.03
N GLU A 36 0.01 -1.61 -22.63
CA GLU A 36 0.80 -0.85 -23.61
C GLU A 36 2.06 -0.26 -22.99
N GLU A 37 1.96 0.29 -21.77
CA GLU A 37 3.13 0.82 -21.03
C GLU A 37 4.14 -0.30 -20.72
N VAL A 38 3.67 -1.46 -20.26
CA VAL A 38 4.54 -2.64 -20.04
C VAL A 38 5.27 -3.03 -21.32
N LEU A 39 4.56 -3.13 -22.44
CA LEU A 39 5.17 -3.46 -23.74
C LEU A 39 6.16 -2.39 -24.19
N TYR A 40 5.86 -1.12 -23.97
CA TYR A 40 6.76 -0.01 -24.28
C TYR A 40 8.06 -0.11 -23.47
N VAL A 41 7.97 -0.30 -22.18
CA VAL A 41 9.15 -0.47 -21.30
C VAL A 41 9.95 -1.71 -21.70
N MET A 42 9.27 -2.85 -21.97
CA MET A 42 9.92 -4.10 -22.39
C MET A 42 10.74 -3.96 -23.67
N ARG A 43 10.31 -3.15 -24.64
CA ARG A 43 11.06 -2.89 -25.89
C ARG A 43 12.40 -2.19 -25.63
N GLY A 44 12.50 -1.42 -24.53
CA GLY A 44 13.73 -0.77 -24.09
C GLY A 44 14.72 -1.70 -23.37
N ILE A 45 14.31 -2.90 -23.00
CA ILE A 45 15.17 -3.89 -22.32
C ILE A 45 15.95 -4.68 -23.36
N ALA A 46 17.17 -4.26 -23.62
CA ALA A 46 18.03 -4.91 -24.63
C ALA A 46 18.55 -6.28 -24.18
N ARG A 47 18.73 -6.51 -22.88
CA ARG A 47 19.28 -7.75 -22.32
C ARG A 47 18.82 -7.95 -20.88
N GLY A 48 18.44 -9.17 -20.52
CA GLY A 48 18.22 -9.62 -19.15
C GLY A 48 19.49 -10.28 -18.59
N ASP A 49 19.65 -10.23 -17.29
CA ASP A 49 20.66 -10.98 -16.56
C ASP A 49 19.99 -12.17 -15.85
N SER A 50 20.52 -13.39 -16.04
CA SER A 50 19.99 -14.61 -15.45
C SER A 50 20.78 -15.10 -14.23
N ALA A 51 21.89 -14.43 -13.88
CA ALA A 51 22.78 -14.79 -12.79
C ALA A 51 22.94 -13.60 -11.83
N VAL A 52 21.85 -13.24 -11.16
CA VAL A 52 21.83 -12.11 -10.21
C VAL A 52 21.78 -12.61 -8.75
N PRO A 53 22.41 -11.89 -7.81
CA PRO A 53 22.28 -12.21 -6.40
C PRO A 53 20.85 -12.05 -5.93
N ILE A 54 20.39 -13.00 -5.10
CA ILE A 54 19.07 -12.94 -4.45
C ILE A 54 19.30 -12.94 -2.94
N ALA A 55 18.69 -12.01 -2.23
CA ALA A 55 18.70 -11.95 -0.77
C ALA A 55 17.32 -11.58 -0.23
N ALA A 56 17.00 -12.11 0.94
CA ALA A 56 15.76 -11.75 1.63
C ALA A 56 16.06 -11.47 3.11
N ALA A 57 15.30 -10.52 3.66
CA ALA A 57 15.36 -10.17 5.07
C ALA A 57 13.97 -9.76 5.57
N ALA A 58 13.73 -9.87 6.88
CA ALA A 58 12.50 -9.44 7.49
C ALA A 58 12.75 -8.88 8.89
N THR A 59 11.87 -7.98 9.32
CA THR A 59 11.85 -7.43 10.68
C THR A 59 10.42 -7.07 11.06
N ASN A 60 10.20 -6.78 12.34
CA ASN A 60 8.95 -6.21 12.82
C ASN A 60 9.21 -4.82 13.41
N VAL A 61 8.26 -3.92 13.20
CA VAL A 61 8.22 -2.62 13.88
C VAL A 61 6.91 -2.54 14.65
N SER A 62 6.92 -1.87 15.80
CA SER A 62 5.73 -1.72 16.64
C SER A 62 5.41 -0.24 16.81
N CYS A 63 4.13 0.11 16.59
CA CYS A 63 3.68 1.49 16.71
C CYS A 63 2.51 1.62 17.68
N PRO A 64 2.35 2.78 18.35
CA PRO A 64 1.24 3.01 19.27
C PRO A 64 -0.12 2.79 18.61
N GLY A 65 -0.97 2.02 19.28
CA GLY A 65 -2.30 1.69 18.81
C GLY A 65 -3.35 2.71 19.28
N ARG A 66 -4.45 2.79 18.52
CA ARG A 66 -5.68 3.49 18.89
C ARG A 66 -6.90 2.67 18.51
N GLU A 67 -7.98 2.87 19.22
CA GLU A 67 -9.28 2.28 18.94
C GLU A 67 -10.33 3.38 18.80
N ARG A 68 -11.11 3.36 17.73
CA ARG A 68 -12.18 4.32 17.50
C ARG A 68 -13.33 4.07 18.46
N THR A 69 -13.87 5.14 19.07
CA THR A 69 -14.92 5.08 20.09
C THR A 69 -16.26 5.59 19.62
N ASN A 70 -16.34 6.28 18.48
CA ASN A 70 -17.59 6.76 17.91
C ASN A 70 -17.96 6.06 16.61
N GLU A 71 -19.26 5.99 16.34
CA GLU A 71 -19.79 5.67 15.02
C GLU A 71 -19.86 6.96 14.21
N GLY A 72 -19.12 7.04 13.10
CA GLY A 72 -19.10 8.22 12.26
C GLY A 72 -18.87 7.85 10.81
N ARG A 73 -19.23 8.75 9.92
CA ARG A 73 -19.04 8.60 8.47
C ARG A 73 -17.66 9.16 8.08
N ALA A 74 -17.16 8.72 6.93
CA ALA A 74 -16.04 9.36 6.28
C ALA A 74 -16.35 10.86 6.06
N GLY A 75 -15.30 11.70 6.23
CA GLY A 75 -15.42 13.15 6.14
C GLY A 75 -15.67 13.87 7.47
N PHE A 76 -15.86 13.14 8.57
CA PHE A 76 -16.00 13.70 9.92
C PHE A 76 -14.95 13.13 10.86
N GLU A 77 -14.53 13.92 11.82
CA GLU A 77 -13.54 13.53 12.81
C GLU A 77 -13.99 12.32 13.63
N GLY A 78 -13.06 11.37 13.82
CA GLY A 78 -13.24 10.23 14.71
C GLY A 78 -12.75 10.56 16.12
N THR A 79 -13.39 9.96 17.12
CA THR A 79 -12.87 9.96 18.49
C THR A 79 -12.17 8.63 18.80
N TYR A 80 -11.08 8.68 19.55
CA TYR A 80 -10.22 7.51 19.78
C TYR A 80 -9.79 7.43 21.22
N LYS A 81 -9.58 6.21 21.70
CA LYS A 81 -8.87 5.89 22.93
C LYS A 81 -7.57 5.15 22.62
N ASP A 82 -6.66 5.14 23.56
CA ASP A 82 -5.43 4.38 23.45
C ASP A 82 -5.72 2.89 23.41
N ALA A 83 -4.96 2.16 22.59
CA ALA A 83 -5.02 0.71 22.47
C ALA A 83 -3.62 0.11 22.49
N ALA A 84 -3.56 -1.21 22.59
CA ALA A 84 -2.29 -1.94 22.54
C ALA A 84 -1.49 -1.59 21.27
N PRO A 85 -0.16 -1.55 21.35
CA PRO A 85 0.68 -1.35 20.18
C PRO A 85 0.36 -2.35 19.06
N VAL A 86 0.57 -1.93 17.83
CA VAL A 86 0.34 -2.73 16.64
C VAL A 86 1.67 -3.06 16.00
N ASP A 87 1.93 -4.36 15.85
CA ASP A 87 3.10 -4.86 15.15
C ASP A 87 2.85 -4.90 13.65
N ILE A 88 3.81 -4.39 12.90
CA ILE A 88 3.83 -4.35 11.44
C ILE A 88 5.04 -5.15 10.99
N ARG A 89 4.81 -6.21 10.21
CA ARG A 89 5.88 -7.01 9.63
C ARG A 89 6.38 -6.37 8.35
N LEU A 90 7.67 -6.16 8.28
CA LEU A 90 8.39 -5.67 7.12
C LEU A 90 9.23 -6.78 6.52
N GLY A 91 9.31 -6.80 5.19
CA GLY A 91 10.16 -7.71 4.45
C GLY A 91 10.93 -6.97 3.37
N LEU A 92 11.99 -7.60 2.90
CA LEU A 92 12.75 -7.19 1.75
C LEU A 92 13.10 -8.42 0.91
N LEU A 93 12.90 -8.32 -0.39
CA LEU A 93 13.48 -9.22 -1.39
C LEU A 93 14.37 -8.39 -2.32
N ARG A 94 15.63 -8.78 -2.41
CA ARG A 94 16.58 -8.27 -3.39
C ARG A 94 16.68 -9.25 -4.56
N VAL A 95 16.58 -8.73 -5.78
CA VAL A 95 16.86 -9.49 -7.02
C VAL A 95 17.81 -8.65 -7.86
N GLY A 96 19.09 -8.94 -7.84
CA GLY A 96 20.12 -8.10 -8.43
C GLY A 96 20.13 -6.70 -7.81
N ASP A 97 19.84 -5.68 -8.63
CA ASP A 97 19.75 -4.29 -8.20
C ASP A 97 18.30 -3.84 -7.90
N VAL A 98 17.33 -4.76 -7.99
CA VAL A 98 15.92 -4.48 -7.68
C VAL A 98 15.64 -4.77 -6.21
N MET A 99 15.08 -3.81 -5.50
CA MET A 99 14.66 -3.90 -4.11
C MET A 99 13.13 -3.90 -4.01
N ILE A 100 12.57 -4.96 -3.47
CA ILE A 100 11.13 -5.12 -3.26
C ILE A 100 10.88 -5.10 -1.75
N GLY A 101 10.51 -3.93 -1.23
CA GLY A 101 10.05 -3.79 0.15
C GLY A 101 8.65 -4.35 0.31
N ALA A 102 8.37 -5.00 1.42
CA ALA A 102 7.11 -5.67 1.69
C ALA A 102 6.54 -5.25 3.05
N VAL A 103 5.23 -5.01 3.12
CA VAL A 103 4.49 -4.65 4.34
C VAL A 103 3.24 -5.53 4.44
N ASN A 104 2.97 -6.09 5.61
CA ASN A 104 1.79 -6.92 5.84
C ASN A 104 0.50 -6.13 6.11
N ALA A 105 0.34 -4.95 5.52
CA ALA A 105 -0.83 -4.09 5.69
C ALA A 105 -1.10 -3.29 4.41
N GLU A 106 -2.28 -2.67 4.32
CA GLU A 106 -2.61 -1.71 3.26
C GLU A 106 -1.98 -0.35 3.59
N VAL A 107 -0.96 0.03 2.84
CA VAL A 107 -0.14 1.24 3.06
C VAL A 107 -0.50 2.32 2.04
N PHE A 108 -0.61 3.55 2.48
CA PHE A 108 -0.86 4.70 1.61
C PHE A 108 0.34 4.96 0.69
N ASN A 109 0.04 5.35 -0.55
CA ASN A 109 1.03 5.58 -1.58
C ASN A 109 2.16 6.59 -1.21
N PRO A 110 1.92 7.69 -0.48
CA PRO A 110 3.00 8.59 -0.07
C PRO A 110 4.15 7.91 0.67
N ILE A 111 3.86 6.89 1.50
CA ILE A 111 4.87 6.10 2.22
C ILE A 111 5.76 5.33 1.23
N ALA A 112 5.16 4.70 0.21
CA ALA A 112 5.92 4.02 -0.83
C ALA A 112 6.75 5.00 -1.69
N GLN A 113 6.21 6.18 -1.98
CA GLN A 113 6.94 7.23 -2.69
C GLN A 113 8.11 7.75 -1.87
N ARG A 114 7.95 7.91 -0.55
CA ARG A 114 9.03 8.27 0.37
C ARG A 114 10.13 7.21 0.35
N LEU A 115 9.77 5.92 0.48
CA LEU A 115 10.74 4.82 0.38
C LEU A 115 11.55 4.89 -0.92
N LYS A 116 10.89 5.13 -2.06
CA LYS A 116 11.56 5.24 -3.36
C LYS A 116 12.53 6.42 -3.43
N ARG A 117 12.17 7.57 -2.85
CA ARG A 117 13.05 8.75 -2.82
C ARG A 117 14.27 8.58 -1.92
N GLU A 118 14.09 7.92 -0.78
CA GLU A 118 15.14 7.72 0.22
C GLU A 118 16.00 6.48 -0.04
N SER A 119 15.55 5.58 -0.92
CA SER A 119 16.28 4.37 -1.27
C SER A 119 17.62 4.69 -1.98
N PRO A 120 18.71 4.03 -1.57
CA PRO A 120 19.98 4.12 -2.30
C PRO A 120 19.98 3.34 -3.62
N PHE A 121 18.90 2.60 -3.91
CA PHE A 121 18.76 1.77 -5.12
C PHE A 121 17.77 2.40 -6.08
N LYS A 122 18.14 2.48 -7.37
CA LYS A 122 17.28 3.09 -8.41
C LYS A 122 16.00 2.31 -8.65
N ALA A 123 16.07 0.99 -8.57
CA ALA A 123 14.92 0.11 -8.77
C ALA A 123 14.34 -0.34 -7.43
N THR A 124 13.50 0.49 -6.83
CA THR A 124 12.84 0.21 -5.56
C THR A 124 11.33 0.24 -5.72
N MET A 125 10.66 -0.77 -5.20
CA MET A 125 9.21 -0.87 -5.14
C MET A 125 8.74 -1.32 -3.75
N MET A 126 7.49 -1.06 -3.45
CA MET A 126 6.83 -1.54 -2.24
C MET A 126 5.63 -2.39 -2.63
N THR A 127 5.48 -3.54 -1.96
CA THR A 127 4.28 -4.38 -2.02
C THR A 127 3.57 -4.36 -0.68
N THR A 128 2.25 -4.33 -0.72
CA THR A 128 1.38 -4.29 0.46
C THR A 128 0.67 -5.64 0.64
N LEU A 129 0.07 -5.86 1.82
CA LEU A 129 -0.61 -7.11 2.18
C LEU A 129 0.25 -8.37 1.98
N THR A 130 1.55 -8.23 2.17
CA THR A 130 2.51 -9.31 1.92
C THR A 130 2.71 -10.16 3.16
N ASN A 131 2.55 -11.48 3.01
CA ASN A 131 2.76 -12.48 4.07
C ASN A 131 1.89 -12.26 5.32
N GLY A 132 0.66 -11.87 5.12
CA GLY A 132 -0.32 -11.70 6.18
C GLY A 132 -0.93 -10.31 6.22
N SER A 133 -1.67 -10.05 7.28
CA SER A 133 -2.40 -8.82 7.49
C SER A 133 -2.16 -8.35 8.93
N ALA A 134 -1.59 -7.17 9.10
CA ALA A 134 -1.43 -6.55 10.41
C ALA A 134 -2.79 -6.12 10.98
N ARG A 135 -2.87 -6.05 12.32
CA ARG A 135 -4.07 -5.52 13.00
C ARG A 135 -4.25 -4.01 12.85
N SER A 136 -3.40 -3.35 12.08
CA SER A 136 -3.44 -1.91 11.82
C SER A 136 -4.69 -1.43 11.10
N GLY A 137 -5.32 -2.31 10.30
CA GLY A 137 -6.18 -1.85 9.21
C GLY A 137 -5.32 -1.15 8.15
N TYR A 138 -5.78 0.00 7.68
CA TYR A 138 -5.00 0.86 6.78
C TYR A 138 -3.87 1.58 7.51
N ILE A 139 -2.78 1.85 6.80
CA ILE A 139 -1.66 2.65 7.28
C ILE A 139 -1.57 3.94 6.45
N PRO A 140 -2.19 5.03 6.91
CA PRO A 140 -2.04 6.35 6.29
C PRO A 140 -0.63 6.91 6.53
N ASP A 141 -0.18 7.78 5.63
CA ASP A 141 0.91 8.71 5.91
C ASP A 141 0.47 9.77 6.92
N ASP A 142 1.42 10.37 7.62
CA ASP A 142 1.12 11.26 8.74
C ASP A 142 0.28 12.49 8.33
N GLU A 143 0.49 13.03 7.12
CA GLU A 143 -0.30 14.16 6.59
C GLU A 143 -1.77 13.79 6.35
N SER A 144 -2.03 12.55 5.98
CA SER A 144 -3.39 12.10 5.64
C SER A 144 -4.33 11.94 6.84
N TYR A 145 -3.82 11.90 8.07
CA TYR A 145 -4.67 11.73 9.26
C TYR A 145 -5.72 12.83 9.43
N GLY A 146 -5.47 14.06 8.96
CA GLY A 146 -6.44 15.15 9.00
C GLY A 146 -7.52 15.11 7.90
N LYS A 147 -7.50 14.14 6.99
CA LYS A 147 -8.45 14.06 5.86
C LYS A 147 -9.73 13.30 6.17
N TYR A 148 -9.80 12.60 7.29
CA TYR A 148 -10.96 11.83 7.77
C TYR A 148 -11.60 10.91 6.73
N THR A 149 -10.80 10.31 5.84
CA THR A 149 -11.30 9.31 4.89
C THR A 149 -11.67 8.02 5.62
N PHE A 150 -12.36 7.12 4.95
CA PHE A 150 -12.71 5.81 5.50
C PHE A 150 -11.47 5.05 6.01
N GLU A 151 -10.40 5.09 5.25
CA GLU A 151 -9.14 4.40 5.54
C GLU A 151 -8.48 4.99 6.80
N VAL A 152 -8.43 6.33 6.91
CA VAL A 152 -7.88 7.05 8.08
C VAL A 152 -8.68 6.73 9.34
N LEU A 153 -10.02 6.76 9.22
CA LEU A 153 -10.92 6.46 10.34
C LEU A 153 -10.86 5.00 10.78
N SER A 154 -10.53 4.09 9.84
CA SER A 154 -10.39 2.66 10.09
C SER A 154 -9.00 2.27 10.59
N SER A 155 -8.02 3.17 10.52
CA SER A 155 -6.66 2.92 10.99
C SER A 155 -6.63 2.79 12.51
N ARG A 156 -6.00 1.72 12.97
CA ARG A 156 -5.78 1.45 14.40
C ARG A 156 -4.44 1.95 14.92
N LEU A 157 -3.75 2.77 14.13
CA LEU A 157 -2.47 3.37 14.47
C LEU A 157 -2.64 4.83 14.86
N LYS A 158 -1.91 5.28 15.87
CA LYS A 158 -1.74 6.70 16.14
C LYS A 158 -0.85 7.32 15.05
N PRO A 159 -1.06 8.60 14.68
CA PRO A 159 -0.16 9.32 13.78
C PRO A 159 1.25 9.44 14.38
N GLY A 160 2.25 9.70 13.53
CA GLY A 160 3.61 10.03 13.93
C GLY A 160 4.57 8.84 14.11
N CYS A 161 4.16 7.61 13.80
CA CYS A 161 5.04 6.44 13.96
C CYS A 161 5.18 5.60 12.67
N ALA A 162 4.08 5.11 12.12
CA ALA A 162 4.12 4.02 11.16
C ALA A 162 4.83 4.38 9.84
N GLU A 163 4.63 5.58 9.33
CA GLU A 163 5.30 6.03 8.11
C GLU A 163 6.83 5.95 8.25
N THR A 164 7.36 6.57 9.30
CA THR A 164 8.81 6.60 9.56
C THR A 164 9.37 5.22 9.91
N ALA A 165 8.65 4.44 10.71
CA ALA A 165 9.06 3.10 11.10
C ALA A 165 9.12 2.14 9.89
N ILE A 166 8.16 2.21 8.98
CA ILE A 166 8.14 1.38 7.76
C ILE A 166 9.30 1.76 6.84
N VAL A 167 9.46 3.06 6.54
CA VAL A 167 10.51 3.52 5.62
C VAL A 167 11.88 3.17 6.18
N ASN A 168 12.19 3.55 7.43
CA ASN A 168 13.48 3.28 8.04
C ASN A 168 13.73 1.78 8.23
N GLY A 169 12.69 1.03 8.58
CA GLY A 169 12.79 -0.42 8.72
C GLY A 169 13.17 -1.12 7.41
N ILE A 170 12.54 -0.74 6.28
CA ILE A 170 12.87 -1.30 4.96
C ILE A 170 14.25 -0.83 4.50
N LEU A 171 14.63 0.44 4.70
CA LEU A 171 15.98 0.93 4.39
C LEU A 171 17.04 0.17 5.18
N GLY A 172 16.81 -0.10 6.47
CA GLY A 172 17.71 -0.93 7.29
C GLY A 172 17.85 -2.37 6.78
N LEU A 173 16.76 -2.96 6.25
CA LEU A 173 16.83 -4.27 5.59
C LEU A 173 17.63 -4.20 4.28
N MET A 174 17.55 -3.11 3.51
CA MET A 174 18.36 -2.90 2.31
C MET A 174 19.85 -2.85 2.63
N ASP A 175 20.24 -2.19 3.71
CA ASP A 175 21.64 -2.15 4.16
C ASP A 175 22.14 -3.53 4.54
N THR A 176 21.31 -4.36 5.14
CA THR A 176 21.62 -5.76 5.47
C THR A 176 21.79 -6.59 4.20
N ALA A 177 20.84 -6.49 3.27
CA ALA A 177 20.85 -7.24 2.01
C ALA A 177 21.99 -6.83 1.06
N ARG A 178 22.49 -5.60 1.18
CA ARG A 178 23.65 -5.10 0.41
C ARG A 178 24.95 -5.81 0.77
N ARG A 179 25.09 -6.27 2.01
CA ARG A 179 26.31 -6.93 2.52
C ARG A 179 26.40 -8.42 2.11
N VAL A 180 25.31 -8.96 1.60
CA VAL A 180 25.28 -10.33 1.06
C VAL A 180 25.74 -10.26 -0.39
N ASN A 181 26.99 -10.65 -0.63
CA ASN A 181 27.59 -10.78 -1.96
C ASN A 181 27.25 -12.12 -2.56
#